data_ac80d70256e6c1dd4a24b89826261d41
#
_entry.id   ac80d70256e6c1dd4a24b89826261d41
#
_cell.length_a   1.000
_cell.length_b   1.000
_cell.length_c   1.000
_cell.angle_alpha   90.00
_cell.angle_beta   90.00
_cell.angle_gamma   90.00
#
_symmetry.space_group_name_H-M   'P 1'
#
loop_
_entity.id
_entity.type
_entity.pdbx_description
1 polymer ?
#
loop_
_entity_poly.entity_id
_entity_poly.type
_entity_poly.pdbx_seq_one_letter_code
_entity_poly.pdbx_strand_id
1 'polypeptide(L)'
;MLREKGGTGFTYLIFMDENGEVLAKQRERTVAGFKKSQRALALLAELDKPNLSKDKPVAAAIYIAKLELGKFELAEATTRAKDLELDEKQKIVFDREITNLSVADLYAKARQNRDYASLGAKFVDMKKAGKIPTGAWGRNFWSQIMNFAQTKRD
;
A
#
# COMPACT_ATOMS: atom_id res chain seq x y z
N MET A 1 5.79 -16.22 -19.81
CA MET A 1 4.53 -16.10 -19.04
C MET A 1 4.71 -15.43 -17.68
N LEU A 2 5.45 -15.94 -16.71
CA LEU A 2 5.58 -15.31 -15.39
C LEU A 2 6.29 -13.94 -15.44
N ARG A 3 7.39 -13.84 -16.19
CA ARG A 3 8.16 -12.60 -16.39
C ARG A 3 7.41 -11.53 -17.16
N GLU A 4 6.63 -11.91 -18.16
CA GLU A 4 5.81 -11.00 -18.98
C GLU A 4 4.72 -10.30 -18.15
N LYS A 5 4.21 -10.98 -17.10
CA LYS A 5 3.25 -10.44 -16.15
C LYS A 5 3.90 -9.77 -14.93
N GLY A 6 5.23 -9.51 -14.99
CA GLY A 6 6.00 -8.81 -13.95
C GLY A 6 6.36 -9.65 -12.73
N GLY A 7 6.34 -10.96 -12.84
CA GLY A 7 6.75 -11.88 -11.78
C GLY A 7 8.27 -12.12 -11.76
N THR A 8 8.89 -12.02 -10.59
CA THR A 8 10.34 -12.17 -10.41
C THR A 8 10.76 -13.39 -9.57
N GLY A 9 9.81 -14.26 -9.19
CA GLY A 9 10.14 -15.43 -8.37
C GLY A 9 8.95 -16.30 -8.01
N PHE A 10 9.20 -17.33 -7.21
CA PHE A 10 8.17 -18.21 -6.66
C PHE A 10 7.12 -17.42 -5.88
N THR A 11 5.84 -17.78 -6.03
CA THR A 11 4.72 -17.17 -5.32
C THR A 11 4.37 -15.73 -5.77
N TYR A 12 4.35 -15.50 -7.06
CA TYR A 12 3.75 -14.30 -7.63
C TYR A 12 2.25 -14.52 -7.79
N LEU A 13 1.46 -13.80 -7.01
CA LEU A 13 0.00 -13.89 -7.01
C LEU A 13 -0.59 -12.61 -7.62
N ILE A 14 -1.43 -12.78 -8.63
CA ILE A 14 -2.09 -11.71 -9.36
C ILE A 14 -3.58 -12.01 -9.54
N PHE A 15 -4.36 -10.96 -9.65
CA PHE A 15 -5.71 -11.02 -10.22
C PHE A 15 -5.63 -10.63 -11.69
N MET A 16 -6.33 -11.35 -12.53
CA MET A 16 -6.42 -11.09 -13.97
C MET A 16 -7.89 -11.03 -14.38
N ASP A 17 -8.16 -10.32 -15.46
CA ASP A 17 -9.45 -10.38 -16.13
C ASP A 17 -9.55 -11.62 -17.05
N GLU A 18 -10.68 -11.73 -17.74
CA GLU A 18 -10.97 -12.81 -18.69
C GLU A 18 -10.05 -12.83 -19.92
N ASN A 19 -9.42 -11.69 -20.22
CA ASN A 19 -8.46 -11.54 -21.33
C ASN A 19 -7.02 -11.82 -20.87
N GLY A 20 -6.81 -12.12 -19.59
CA GLY A 20 -5.49 -12.36 -18.99
C GLY A 20 -4.71 -11.08 -18.67
N GLU A 21 -5.36 -9.90 -18.67
CA GLU A 21 -4.73 -8.67 -18.25
C GLU A 21 -4.63 -8.58 -16.72
N VAL A 22 -3.50 -8.06 -16.22
CA VAL A 22 -3.26 -7.98 -14.78
C VAL A 22 -4.06 -6.84 -14.16
N LEU A 23 -5.08 -7.17 -13.40
CA LEU A 23 -5.90 -6.22 -12.65
C LEU A 23 -5.18 -5.73 -11.40
N ALA A 24 -4.58 -6.64 -10.63
CA ALA A 24 -3.83 -6.29 -9.41
C ALA A 24 -2.80 -7.35 -9.02
N LYS A 25 -1.76 -6.93 -8.29
CA LYS A 25 -0.81 -7.81 -7.61
C LYS A 25 -1.26 -8.04 -6.18
N GLN A 26 -1.36 -9.31 -5.74
CA GLN A 26 -1.69 -9.63 -4.36
C GLN A 26 -0.48 -9.38 -3.46
N ARG A 27 -0.54 -8.38 -2.62
CA ARG A 27 0.54 -7.97 -1.71
C ARG A 27 0.48 -8.72 -0.38
N GLU A 28 -0.71 -8.92 0.14
CA GLU A 28 -0.95 -9.55 1.45
C GLU A 28 -1.48 -10.98 1.26
N ARG A 29 -0.72 -11.98 1.72
CA ARG A 29 -1.02 -13.42 1.52
C ARG A 29 -1.84 -14.02 2.65
N THR A 30 -2.80 -13.26 3.14
CA THR A 30 -3.77 -13.69 4.15
C THR A 30 -5.17 -13.77 3.53
N VAL A 31 -6.06 -14.54 4.13
CA VAL A 31 -7.46 -14.59 3.71
C VAL A 31 -8.09 -13.18 3.72
N ALA A 32 -7.76 -12.39 4.74
CA ALA A 32 -8.21 -11.00 4.83
C ALA A 32 -7.68 -10.14 3.68
N GLY A 33 -6.39 -10.28 3.32
CA GLY A 33 -5.78 -9.59 2.20
C GLY A 33 -6.41 -9.96 0.86
N PHE A 34 -6.71 -11.24 0.62
CA PHE A 34 -7.43 -11.68 -0.57
C PHE A 34 -8.84 -11.10 -0.64
N LYS A 35 -9.61 -11.16 0.45
CA LYS A 35 -10.95 -10.58 0.52
C LYS A 35 -10.93 -9.07 0.28
N LYS A 36 -9.93 -8.36 0.81
CA LYS A 36 -9.74 -6.92 0.57
C LYS A 36 -9.54 -6.63 -0.91
N SER A 37 -8.59 -7.31 -1.56
CA SER A 37 -8.33 -7.14 -2.99
C SER A 37 -9.54 -7.49 -3.85
N GLN A 38 -10.25 -8.56 -3.53
CA GLN A 38 -11.46 -8.97 -4.25
C GLN A 38 -12.57 -7.91 -4.16
N ARG A 39 -12.81 -7.35 -2.96
CA ARG A 39 -13.80 -6.27 -2.78
C ARG A 39 -13.42 -5.00 -3.55
N ALA A 40 -12.15 -4.61 -3.51
CA ALA A 40 -11.67 -3.43 -4.23
C ALA A 40 -11.82 -3.61 -5.75
N LEU A 41 -11.52 -4.80 -6.28
CA LEU A 41 -11.70 -5.11 -7.71
C LEU A 41 -13.17 -5.12 -8.11
N ALA A 42 -14.05 -5.73 -7.31
CA ALA A 42 -15.49 -5.73 -7.57
C ALA A 42 -16.06 -4.30 -7.60
N LEU A 43 -15.66 -3.46 -6.64
CA LEU A 43 -16.07 -2.06 -6.59
C LEU A 43 -15.58 -1.28 -7.81
N LEU A 44 -14.35 -1.50 -8.26
CA LEU A 44 -13.84 -0.85 -9.47
C LEU A 44 -14.59 -1.29 -10.72
N ALA A 45 -14.94 -2.58 -10.84
CA ALA A 45 -15.73 -3.09 -11.97
C ALA A 45 -17.12 -2.41 -12.06
N GLU A 46 -17.69 -2.03 -10.91
CA GLU A 46 -18.98 -1.35 -10.85
C GLU A 46 -18.87 0.15 -11.11
N LEU A 47 -17.91 0.82 -10.50
CA LEU A 47 -17.85 2.28 -10.38
C LEU A 47 -16.87 2.94 -11.34
N ASP A 48 -15.78 2.29 -11.78
CA ASP A 48 -14.77 2.91 -12.64
C ASP A 48 -15.23 3.02 -14.10
N LYS A 49 -16.35 3.72 -14.27
CA LYS A 49 -16.99 4.01 -15.57
C LYS A 49 -16.95 5.51 -15.84
N PRO A 50 -16.76 5.94 -17.09
CA PRO A 50 -16.58 7.36 -17.43
C PRO A 50 -17.72 8.28 -16.99
N ASN A 51 -18.95 7.78 -16.93
CA ASN A 51 -20.12 8.54 -16.50
C ASN A 51 -20.26 8.66 -14.98
N LEU A 52 -19.69 7.75 -14.20
CA LEU A 52 -19.78 7.73 -12.74
C LEU A 52 -18.60 8.40 -12.06
N SER A 53 -17.43 8.42 -12.69
CA SER A 53 -16.20 8.97 -12.11
C SER A 53 -16.21 10.49 -11.86
N LYS A 54 -17.22 11.21 -12.38
CA LYS A 54 -17.41 12.66 -12.13
C LYS A 54 -18.11 12.96 -10.80
N ASP A 55 -18.78 11.99 -10.20
CA ASP A 55 -19.40 12.12 -8.88
C ASP A 55 -18.31 12.07 -7.81
N LYS A 56 -18.24 13.09 -6.92
CA LYS A 56 -17.18 13.19 -5.91
C LYS A 56 -17.12 12.00 -4.95
N PRO A 57 -18.23 11.53 -4.35
CA PRO A 57 -18.24 10.32 -3.52
C PRO A 57 -17.77 9.07 -4.27
N VAL A 58 -18.17 8.92 -5.53
CA VAL A 58 -17.75 7.81 -6.39
C VAL A 58 -16.25 7.90 -6.71
N ALA A 59 -15.76 9.09 -7.04
CA ALA A 59 -14.34 9.33 -7.29
C ALA A 59 -13.48 8.99 -6.05
N ALA A 60 -13.94 9.36 -4.85
CA ALA A 60 -13.30 9.01 -3.59
C ALA A 60 -13.29 7.48 -3.36
N ALA A 61 -14.40 6.79 -3.62
CA ALA A 61 -14.48 5.33 -3.48
C ALA A 61 -13.55 4.60 -4.46
N ILE A 62 -13.52 5.04 -5.72
CA ILE A 62 -12.59 4.52 -6.76
C ILE A 62 -11.14 4.74 -6.33
N TYR A 63 -10.81 5.94 -5.83
CA TYR A 63 -9.46 6.26 -5.36
C TYR A 63 -9.03 5.33 -4.23
N ILE A 64 -9.85 5.15 -3.19
CA ILE A 64 -9.57 4.28 -2.06
C ILE A 64 -9.38 2.82 -2.53
N ALA A 65 -10.22 2.32 -3.42
CA ALA A 65 -10.07 0.97 -3.97
C ALA A 65 -8.74 0.81 -4.74
N LYS A 66 -8.37 1.78 -5.57
CA LYS A 66 -7.08 1.80 -6.27
C LYS A 66 -5.89 1.88 -5.30
N LEU A 67 -6.02 2.64 -4.21
CA LEU A 67 -5.01 2.74 -3.16
C LEU A 67 -4.82 1.39 -2.43
N GLU A 68 -5.88 0.72 -2.04
CA GLU A 68 -5.84 -0.62 -1.42
C GLU A 68 -5.22 -1.70 -2.33
N LEU A 69 -5.42 -1.58 -3.64
CA LEU A 69 -4.79 -2.44 -4.65
C LEU A 69 -3.33 -2.07 -4.92
N GLY A 70 -2.84 -0.98 -4.32
CA GLY A 70 -1.48 -0.50 -4.48
C GLY A 70 -1.17 0.00 -5.88
N LYS A 71 -2.13 0.67 -6.50
CA LYS A 71 -1.99 1.27 -7.83
C LYS A 71 -1.23 2.59 -7.82
N PHE A 72 -0.93 3.14 -6.64
CA PHE A 72 -0.26 4.44 -6.49
C PHE A 72 1.06 4.30 -5.74
N GLU A 73 2.02 5.13 -6.10
CA GLU A 73 3.19 5.43 -5.28
C GLU A 73 2.84 6.51 -4.24
N LEU A 74 3.66 6.66 -3.19
CA LEU A 74 3.37 7.55 -2.06
C LEU A 74 3.08 9.01 -2.49
N ALA A 75 3.91 9.57 -3.35
CA ALA A 75 3.77 10.96 -3.82
C ALA A 75 2.48 11.16 -4.62
N GLU A 76 2.16 10.22 -5.51
CA GLU A 76 0.94 10.26 -6.31
C GLU A 76 -0.30 10.11 -5.42
N ALA A 77 -0.29 9.15 -4.50
CA ALA A 77 -1.39 8.93 -3.57
C ALA A 77 -1.69 10.19 -2.75
N THR A 78 -0.67 10.80 -2.15
CA THR A 78 -0.85 12.02 -1.34
C THR A 78 -1.32 13.22 -2.15
N THR A 79 -0.88 13.35 -3.40
CA THR A 79 -1.31 14.46 -4.28
C THR A 79 -2.76 14.31 -4.68
N ARG A 80 -3.18 13.12 -5.14
CA ARG A 80 -4.55 12.86 -5.58
C ARG A 80 -5.59 13.01 -4.45
N ALA A 81 -5.21 12.69 -3.21
CA ALA A 81 -6.10 12.79 -2.07
C ALA A 81 -6.51 14.24 -1.72
N LYS A 82 -5.70 15.24 -2.10
CA LYS A 82 -5.97 16.65 -1.79
C LYS A 82 -7.26 17.19 -2.41
N ASP A 83 -7.64 16.61 -3.56
CA ASP A 83 -8.80 17.05 -4.33
C ASP A 83 -10.06 16.21 -4.04
N LEU A 84 -9.95 15.26 -3.08
CA LEU A 84 -11.01 14.32 -2.75
C LEU A 84 -11.62 14.60 -1.37
N GLU A 85 -12.93 14.53 -1.28
CA GLU A 85 -13.68 14.60 -0.04
C GLU A 85 -13.85 13.17 0.51
N LEU A 86 -12.88 12.72 1.35
CA LEU A 86 -12.94 11.40 1.97
C LEU A 86 -13.86 11.40 3.18
N ASP A 87 -14.76 10.43 3.28
CA ASP A 87 -15.51 10.19 4.51
C ASP A 87 -14.63 9.59 5.63
N GLU A 88 -15.16 9.46 6.85
CA GLU A 88 -14.40 8.98 8.01
C GLU A 88 -13.85 7.56 7.82
N LYS A 89 -14.60 6.67 7.17
CA LYS A 89 -14.14 5.29 6.90
C LYS A 89 -13.03 5.29 5.86
N GLN A 90 -13.19 6.10 4.82
CA GLN A 90 -12.19 6.27 3.77
C GLN A 90 -10.91 6.90 4.29
N LYS A 91 -10.98 7.86 5.22
CA LYS A 91 -9.82 8.45 5.90
C LYS A 91 -9.04 7.41 6.68
N ILE A 92 -9.71 6.54 7.44
CA ILE A 92 -9.06 5.44 8.17
C ILE A 92 -8.28 4.53 7.21
N VAL A 93 -8.89 4.17 6.08
CA VAL A 93 -8.23 3.34 5.05
C VAL A 93 -7.06 4.11 4.42
N PHE A 94 -7.27 5.37 4.07
CA PHE A 94 -6.25 6.24 3.51
C PHE A 94 -5.03 6.34 4.43
N ASP A 95 -5.21 6.68 5.70
CA ASP A 95 -4.12 6.84 6.67
C ASP A 95 -3.32 5.53 6.85
N ARG A 96 -4.02 4.41 6.89
CA ARG A 96 -3.40 3.08 6.94
C ARG A 96 -2.52 2.81 5.71
N GLU A 97 -3.06 3.00 4.51
CA GLU A 97 -2.35 2.69 3.27
C GLU A 97 -1.22 3.70 3.00
N ILE A 98 -1.39 4.98 3.35
CA ILE A 98 -0.31 5.98 3.28
C ILE A 98 0.82 5.63 4.26
N THR A 99 0.49 5.14 5.46
CA THR A 99 1.49 4.66 6.41
C THR A 99 2.28 3.48 5.83
N ASN A 100 1.59 2.51 5.22
CA ASN A 100 2.22 1.37 4.54
C ASN A 100 3.12 1.81 3.38
N LEU A 101 2.66 2.74 2.53
CA LEU A 101 3.43 3.29 1.42
C LEU A 101 4.65 4.09 1.92
N SER A 102 4.51 4.84 3.01
CA SER A 102 5.63 5.59 3.62
C SER A 102 6.74 4.64 4.09
N VAL A 103 6.38 3.52 4.71
CA VAL A 103 7.35 2.49 5.11
C VAL A 103 8.00 1.86 3.88
N ALA A 104 7.24 1.55 2.84
CA ALA A 104 7.77 1.01 1.59
C ALA A 104 8.76 1.96 0.92
N ASP A 105 8.44 3.25 0.84
CA ASP A 105 9.30 4.30 0.28
C ASP A 105 10.60 4.45 1.07
N LEU A 106 10.51 4.49 2.41
CA LEU A 106 11.71 4.54 3.28
C LEU A 106 12.61 3.32 3.08
N TYR A 107 12.04 2.11 2.93
CA TYR A 107 12.82 0.92 2.62
C TYR A 107 13.46 1.00 1.25
N ALA A 108 12.75 1.46 0.23
CA ALA A 108 13.29 1.62 -1.12
C ALA A 108 14.49 2.58 -1.12
N LYS A 109 14.38 3.73 -0.43
CA LYS A 109 15.44 4.72 -0.27
C LYS A 109 16.64 4.15 0.51
N ALA A 110 16.39 3.45 1.62
CA ALA A 110 17.45 2.81 2.40
C ALA A 110 18.20 1.75 1.58
N ARG A 111 17.50 0.98 0.78
CA ARG A 111 18.11 -0.01 -0.13
C ARG A 111 18.96 0.66 -1.21
N GLN A 112 18.45 1.73 -1.83
CA GLN A 112 19.16 2.47 -2.87
C GLN A 112 20.45 3.10 -2.33
N ASN A 113 20.39 3.71 -1.15
CA ASN A 113 21.49 4.43 -0.52
C ASN A 113 22.37 3.53 0.38
N ARG A 114 22.01 2.26 0.56
CA ARG A 114 22.63 1.31 1.50
C ARG A 114 22.64 1.82 2.95
N ASP A 115 21.69 2.70 3.30
CA ASP A 115 21.57 3.32 4.63
C ASP A 115 20.40 2.72 5.42
N TYR A 116 20.63 1.54 6.00
CA TYR A 116 19.66 0.91 6.90
C TYR A 116 19.78 1.42 8.34
N ALA A 117 20.91 2.05 8.69
CA ALA A 117 21.12 2.55 10.05
C ALA A 117 20.14 3.70 10.40
N SER A 118 19.89 4.62 9.46
CA SER A 118 18.92 5.71 9.65
C SER A 118 17.47 5.23 9.64
N LEU A 119 17.19 4.08 9.04
CA LEU A 119 15.83 3.56 8.88
C LEU A 119 15.19 3.24 10.23
N GLY A 120 15.95 2.62 11.15
CA GLY A 120 15.46 2.28 12.48
C GLY A 120 15.05 3.52 13.29
N ALA A 121 15.85 4.60 13.23
CA ALA A 121 15.51 5.87 13.89
C ALA A 121 14.20 6.46 13.34
N LYS A 122 14.03 6.51 12.01
CA LYS A 122 12.81 7.00 11.36
C LYS A 122 11.58 6.18 11.75
N PHE A 123 11.72 4.87 11.91
CA PHE A 123 10.61 4.02 12.34
C PHE A 123 10.25 4.22 13.82
N VAL A 124 11.24 4.51 14.67
CA VAL A 124 10.96 4.92 16.06
C VAL A 124 10.14 6.21 16.09
N ASP A 125 10.48 7.19 15.24
CA ASP A 125 9.72 8.45 15.17
C ASP A 125 8.31 8.24 14.59
N MET A 126 8.16 7.39 13.59
CA MET A 126 6.83 6.99 13.07
C MET A 126 5.99 6.33 14.17
N LYS A 127 6.58 5.41 14.96
CA LYS A 127 5.91 4.77 16.11
C LYS A 127 5.42 5.80 17.12
N LYS A 128 6.28 6.75 17.51
CA LYS A 128 5.93 7.84 18.44
C LYS A 128 4.77 8.69 17.91
N ALA A 129 4.71 8.90 16.60
CA ALA A 129 3.62 9.62 15.93
C ALA A 129 2.36 8.76 15.69
N GLY A 130 2.30 7.51 16.21
CA GLY A 130 1.18 6.60 16.01
C GLY A 130 1.07 6.02 14.60
N LYS A 131 2.04 6.26 13.73
CA LYS A 131 2.08 5.78 12.34
C LYS A 131 2.67 4.38 12.27
N ILE A 132 1.87 3.39 12.61
CA ILE A 132 2.28 1.98 12.65
C ILE A 132 1.72 1.27 11.41
N PRO A 133 2.59 0.69 10.55
CA PRO A 133 2.13 -0.02 9.37
C PRO A 133 1.44 -1.34 9.73
N THR A 134 0.61 -1.82 8.82
CA THR A 134 -0.11 -3.09 8.96
C THR A 134 0.35 -4.12 7.92
N GLY A 135 -0.15 -5.35 8.04
CA GLY A 135 0.11 -6.41 7.07
C GLY A 135 1.59 -6.76 6.94
N ALA A 136 2.05 -6.93 5.71
CA ALA A 136 3.41 -7.36 5.40
C ALA A 136 4.49 -6.37 5.90
N TRP A 137 4.19 -5.08 5.94
CA TRP A 137 5.13 -4.06 6.39
C TRP A 137 5.31 -4.00 7.91
N GLY A 138 4.32 -4.45 8.69
CA GLY A 138 4.39 -4.45 10.14
C GLY A 138 5.60 -5.24 10.67
N ARG A 139 5.84 -6.45 10.15
CA ARG A 139 6.99 -7.28 10.55
C ARG A 139 8.32 -6.58 10.31
N ASN A 140 8.51 -6.05 9.11
CA ASN A 140 9.75 -5.36 8.74
C ASN A 140 9.97 -4.10 9.58
N PHE A 141 8.92 -3.34 9.82
CA PHE A 141 8.94 -2.14 10.66
C PHE A 141 9.43 -2.46 12.08
N TRP A 142 8.83 -3.45 12.74
CA TRP A 142 9.22 -3.84 14.10
C TRP A 142 10.62 -4.44 14.17
N SER A 143 11.01 -5.25 13.18
CA SER A 143 12.36 -5.80 13.10
C SER A 143 13.43 -4.70 13.05
N GLN A 144 13.21 -3.65 12.25
CA GLN A 144 14.16 -2.53 12.17
C GLN A 144 14.22 -1.71 13.46
N ILE A 145 13.09 -1.51 14.16
CA ILE A 145 13.09 -0.85 15.48
C ILE A 145 13.90 -1.66 16.49
N MET A 146 13.71 -2.99 16.51
CA MET A 146 14.45 -3.88 17.41
C MET A 146 15.95 -3.85 17.13
N ASN A 147 16.36 -3.95 15.87
CA ASN A 147 17.77 -3.87 15.48
C ASN A 147 18.38 -2.52 15.90
N PHE A 148 17.69 -1.42 15.66
CA PHE A 148 18.13 -0.09 16.08
C PHE A 148 18.28 0.04 17.61
N ALA A 149 17.33 -0.55 18.37
CA ALA A 149 17.41 -0.53 19.83
C ALA A 149 18.60 -1.36 20.37
N GLN A 150 18.98 -2.44 19.69
CA GLN A 150 20.16 -3.23 20.04
C GLN A 150 21.45 -2.44 19.82
N THR A 151 21.61 -1.80 18.66
CA THR A 151 22.81 -0.98 18.35
C THR A 151 23.01 0.25 19.24
N LYS A 152 22.01 0.62 20.04
CA LYS A 152 22.10 1.71 21.03
C LYS A 152 22.46 1.23 22.43
N ARG A 153 22.54 -0.08 22.66
CA ARG A 153 22.92 -0.66 23.96
C ARG A 153 24.39 -1.05 24.03
N ASP A 154 25.02 -1.23 22.87
CA ASP A 154 26.46 -1.47 22.69
C ASP A 154 27.20 -0.13 22.53
#